data_f97978117097fbb4f8df0a819f005bbb
#
_entry.id   f97978117097fbb4f8df0a819f005bbb
#
_cell.length_a   1.000
_cell.length_b   1.000
_cell.length_c   1.000
_cell.angle_alpha   90.00
_cell.angle_beta   90.00
_cell.angle_gamma   90.00
#
_symmetry.space_group_name_H-M   'P 1'
#
loop_
_entity.id
_entity.type
_entity.pdbx_description
1 polymer ?
#
loop_
_entity_poly.entity_id
_entity_poly.type
_entity_poly.pdbx_seq_one_letter_code
_entity_poly.pdbx_strand_id
1 'polypeptide(L)'
;ANEELEIKICNLVKVYGRPSRFNREWTSGLKIRERLGLQGNYRKWRDMQPLLWSLPVLGFMYYFTFSYQVLFLWAIIFAFITWTMTLSIMNIFREFCENRKQNVIAKTLRIIAIVIYYAGPMVILIWSSKKFENSGGAIFLGMFWYLGIAARYLSNKINKENINIDLIDGRFRMLRKTIFRLASKAPFIGVKKKPFKALNSVSMEIHTGMFGLLGPNGAGKTTLMRIICGVFEQSYGKIFINGIDTQKKREELQGLIGYLPQEFGTYENLTAWEFLEYQALLKGIYNKKVRHNRIAEVLSAVHMYENKDKKIGGFSGGMKQRIGIAQTLLNLPRILVVDEPTAGLDPRERIRFRNLLVELSRNRIVIFSTHIIEDIASSCNQVGVINKGILKYHGTPSDMANIAKDVTWTFEVPVRDFAKLPSDMLIVHHIRQGDMIKVRCLSEHKPTETAEKILPALEDSYLWLLRSVKIENKEQIITQ
;
A
#
# COMPACT_ATOMS: atom_id res chain seq x y z
N ALA A 1 12.39 20.36 30.96
CA ALA A 1 11.89 19.00 30.83
C ALA A 1 11.99 18.63 29.37
N ASN A 2 12.82 17.66 28.99
CA ASN A 2 12.80 17.09 27.63
C ASN A 2 11.46 16.37 27.49
N GLU A 3 10.52 16.94 26.77
CA GLU A 3 9.31 16.21 26.35
C GLU A 3 9.75 15.02 25.51
N GLU A 4 9.44 13.84 25.99
CA GLU A 4 9.71 12.58 25.30
C GLU A 4 8.98 12.60 23.96
N LEU A 5 9.72 12.44 22.87
CA LEU A 5 9.18 12.51 21.52
C LEU A 5 8.57 11.15 21.16
N GLU A 6 7.32 11.16 20.71
CA GLU A 6 6.59 9.94 20.34
C GLU A 6 5.91 10.09 18.97
N ILE A 7 5.96 9.01 18.20
CA ILE A 7 5.13 8.83 17.00
C ILE A 7 4.20 7.66 17.21
N LYS A 8 2.90 7.91 17.18
CA LYS A 8 1.85 6.88 17.31
C LYS A 8 1.13 6.67 15.98
N ILE A 9 1.17 5.46 15.47
CA ILE A 9 0.54 5.04 14.22
C ILE A 9 -0.64 4.13 14.57
N CYS A 10 -1.84 4.48 14.07
CA CYS A 10 -3.08 3.76 14.38
C CYS A 10 -3.76 3.27 13.10
N ASN A 11 -3.83 1.94 12.92
CA ASN A 11 -4.55 1.26 11.84
C ASN A 11 -4.27 1.83 10.45
N LEU A 12 -2.99 2.07 10.13
CA LEU A 12 -2.58 2.71 8.90
C LEU A 12 -2.76 1.78 7.70
N VAL A 13 -3.48 2.26 6.69
CA VAL A 13 -3.71 1.54 5.43
C VAL A 13 -3.33 2.41 4.25
N LYS A 14 -2.62 1.84 3.29
CA LYS A 14 -2.33 2.48 2.00
C LYS A 14 -2.67 1.56 0.85
N VAL A 15 -3.53 2.04 -0.02
CA VAL A 15 -3.95 1.34 -1.25
C VAL A 15 -3.48 2.15 -2.45
N TYR A 16 -2.73 1.52 -3.35
CA TYR A 16 -2.38 2.07 -4.65
C TYR A 16 -3.33 1.49 -5.71
N GLY A 17 -3.59 2.26 -6.72
CA GLY A 17 -4.53 1.95 -7.79
C GLY A 17 -5.51 3.10 -7.91
N ARG A 18 -6.01 3.38 -9.13
CA ARG A 18 -7.02 4.45 -9.29
C ARG A 18 -8.24 4.07 -8.47
N PRO A 19 -8.55 4.78 -7.36
CA PRO A 19 -9.91 4.74 -6.87
C PRO A 19 -10.77 5.23 -8.02
N SER A 20 -11.81 4.49 -8.43
CA SER A 20 -12.88 5.06 -9.23
C SER A 20 -13.31 6.36 -8.53
N ARG A 21 -13.84 7.35 -9.26
CA ARG A 21 -14.43 8.56 -8.64
C ARG A 21 -15.35 8.19 -7.46
N PHE A 22 -16.03 7.07 -7.55
CA PHE A 22 -16.85 6.46 -6.51
C PHE A 22 -16.11 6.14 -5.20
N ASN A 23 -14.82 5.75 -5.24
CA ASN A 23 -14.03 5.49 -4.04
C ASN A 23 -13.49 6.77 -3.37
N ARG A 24 -13.40 7.91 -4.06
CA ARG A 24 -13.06 9.20 -3.43
C ARG A 24 -14.19 9.70 -2.53
N GLU A 25 -15.43 9.57 -2.98
CA GLU A 25 -16.62 9.88 -2.18
C GLU A 25 -16.76 8.90 -1.01
N TRP A 26 -16.39 7.64 -1.21
CA TRP A 26 -16.39 6.62 -0.17
C TRP A 26 -15.38 6.92 0.95
N THR A 27 -14.16 7.36 0.61
CA THR A 27 -13.14 7.78 1.58
C THR A 27 -13.53 9.05 2.32
N SER A 28 -14.18 10.01 1.66
CA SER A 28 -14.70 11.21 2.33
C SER A 28 -15.86 10.89 3.28
N GLY A 29 -16.76 9.98 2.89
CA GLY A 29 -17.83 9.51 3.75
C GLY A 29 -17.36 8.77 4.99
N LEU A 30 -16.28 7.97 4.89
CA LEU A 30 -15.64 7.32 6.03
C LEU A 30 -14.97 8.32 6.97
N LYS A 31 -14.33 9.36 6.44
CA LYS A 31 -13.74 10.45 7.26
C LYS A 31 -14.81 11.23 8.06
N ILE A 32 -15.96 11.48 7.47
CA ILE A 32 -17.10 12.11 8.17
C ILE A 32 -17.63 11.20 9.28
N ARG A 33 -17.69 9.91 9.04
CA ARG A 33 -18.15 8.91 10.01
C ARG A 33 -17.23 8.76 11.23
N GLU A 34 -15.90 8.71 11.02
CA GLU A 34 -14.93 8.70 12.12
C GLU A 34 -15.08 9.96 13.00
N ARG A 35 -15.35 11.12 12.39
CA ARG A 35 -15.61 12.36 13.11
C ARG A 35 -16.89 12.31 13.95
N LEU A 36 -17.88 11.54 13.51
CA LEU A 36 -19.19 11.43 14.19
C LEU A 36 -19.23 10.25 15.19
N GLY A 37 -18.15 9.49 15.36
CA GLY A 37 -18.08 8.36 16.31
C GLY A 37 -18.99 7.18 15.96
N LEU A 38 -19.52 7.12 14.72
CA LEU A 38 -20.48 6.10 14.31
C LEU A 38 -19.78 4.79 13.90
N GLN A 39 -19.63 3.86 14.83
CA GLN A 39 -19.21 2.47 14.56
C GLN A 39 -20.42 1.59 14.23
N GLY A 40 -20.34 0.74 13.21
CA GLY A 40 -21.39 -0.22 12.84
C GLY A 40 -22.39 0.30 11.80
N ASN A 41 -23.24 -0.51 11.28
CA ASN A 41 -24.44 -0.33 10.38
C ASN A 41 -24.50 0.82 9.33
N TYR A 42 -23.41 1.51 9.04
CA TYR A 42 -23.34 2.66 8.13
C TYR A 42 -23.57 2.28 6.65
N ARG A 43 -23.24 1.05 6.29
CA ARG A 43 -23.45 0.57 4.93
C ARG A 43 -24.94 0.72 4.54
N LYS A 44 -25.84 0.50 5.50
CA LYS A 44 -27.30 0.66 5.32
C LYS A 44 -27.74 2.12 5.07
N TRP A 45 -27.18 3.08 5.83
CA TRP A 45 -27.56 4.51 5.69
C TRP A 45 -27.03 5.14 4.40
N ARG A 46 -25.80 4.84 4.04
CA ARG A 46 -25.19 5.34 2.79
C ARG A 46 -25.90 4.80 1.56
N ASP A 47 -26.31 3.53 1.61
CA ASP A 47 -26.99 2.88 0.50
C ASP A 47 -28.44 3.37 0.36
N MET A 48 -29.02 3.93 1.42
CA MET A 48 -30.35 4.55 1.39
C MET A 48 -30.38 6.04 0.99
N GLN A 49 -29.29 6.80 1.18
CA GLN A 49 -29.24 8.20 0.76
C GLN A 49 -29.50 8.40 -0.74
N PRO A 50 -28.84 7.65 -1.65
CA PRO A 50 -29.18 7.74 -3.07
C PRO A 50 -30.64 7.39 -3.39
N LEU A 51 -31.24 6.47 -2.64
CA LEU A 51 -32.65 6.10 -2.77
C LEU A 51 -33.59 7.27 -2.44
N LEU A 52 -33.37 7.94 -1.31
CA LEU A 52 -34.19 9.07 -0.85
C LEU A 52 -34.16 10.23 -1.83
N TRP A 53 -32.97 10.55 -2.38
CA TRP A 53 -32.81 11.63 -3.35
C TRP A 53 -33.18 11.24 -4.78
N SER A 54 -33.11 9.95 -5.14
CA SER A 54 -33.44 9.50 -6.50
C SER A 54 -34.93 9.35 -6.74
N LEU A 55 -35.76 9.08 -5.72
CA LEU A 55 -37.21 8.92 -5.88
C LEU A 55 -37.92 10.16 -6.46
N PRO A 56 -37.69 11.39 -5.95
CA PRO A 56 -38.28 12.60 -6.55
C PRO A 56 -37.77 12.84 -7.97
N VAL A 57 -36.47 12.64 -8.21
CA VAL A 57 -35.84 12.79 -9.53
C VAL A 57 -36.40 11.78 -10.51
N LEU A 58 -36.57 10.52 -10.06
CA LEU A 58 -37.16 9.45 -10.86
C LEU A 58 -38.62 9.80 -11.24
N GLY A 59 -39.43 10.23 -10.29
CA GLY A 59 -40.82 10.67 -10.53
C GLY A 59 -40.90 11.80 -11.55
N PHE A 60 -40.07 12.83 -11.40
CA PHE A 60 -39.96 13.94 -12.35
C PHE A 60 -39.54 13.46 -13.76
N MET A 61 -38.53 12.59 -13.86
CA MET A 61 -38.09 12.06 -15.14
C MET A 61 -39.14 11.19 -15.84
N TYR A 62 -39.88 10.35 -15.10
CA TYR A 62 -41.00 9.59 -15.66
C TYR A 62 -42.09 10.52 -16.18
N TYR A 63 -42.51 11.52 -15.37
CA TYR A 63 -43.51 12.51 -15.77
C TYR A 63 -43.07 13.25 -17.03
N PHE A 64 -41.82 13.77 -17.06
CA PHE A 64 -41.30 14.53 -18.18
C PHE A 64 -41.17 13.69 -19.46
N THR A 65 -40.68 12.45 -19.35
CA THR A 65 -40.49 11.55 -20.50
C THR A 65 -41.82 11.12 -21.16
N PHE A 66 -42.85 10.88 -20.34
CA PHE A 66 -44.10 10.31 -20.84
C PHE A 66 -45.23 11.34 -21.02
N SER A 67 -45.14 12.49 -20.39
CA SER A 67 -46.22 13.52 -20.44
C SER A 67 -45.93 14.65 -21.43
N TYR A 68 -44.66 15.02 -21.69
CA TYR A 68 -44.30 16.13 -22.57
C TYR A 68 -43.83 15.65 -23.96
N GLN A 69 -44.11 16.47 -24.99
CA GLN A 69 -43.50 16.31 -26.32
C GLN A 69 -42.05 16.78 -26.30
N VAL A 70 -41.10 15.86 -26.21
CA VAL A 70 -39.65 16.13 -26.19
C VAL A 70 -39.07 15.65 -27.50
N LEU A 71 -37.97 16.27 -27.95
CA LEU A 71 -37.21 15.82 -29.11
C LEU A 71 -36.77 14.35 -28.93
N PHE A 72 -36.84 13.55 -30.00
CA PHE A 72 -36.56 12.09 -30.02
C PHE A 72 -35.33 11.72 -29.20
N LEU A 73 -34.20 12.42 -29.41
CA LEU A 73 -32.93 12.13 -28.72
C LEU A 73 -33.03 12.37 -27.21
N TRP A 74 -33.67 13.47 -26.79
CA TRP A 74 -33.86 13.79 -25.38
C TRP A 74 -34.81 12.82 -24.69
N ALA A 75 -35.89 12.41 -25.37
CA ALA A 75 -36.80 11.41 -24.84
C ALA A 75 -36.11 10.07 -24.57
N ILE A 76 -35.22 9.64 -25.46
CA ILE A 76 -34.43 8.42 -25.27
C ILE A 76 -33.44 8.58 -24.14
N ILE A 77 -32.71 9.70 -24.07
CA ILE A 77 -31.76 9.96 -22.99
C ILE A 77 -32.45 9.91 -21.63
N PHE A 78 -33.59 10.62 -21.47
CA PHE A 78 -34.37 10.59 -20.24
C PHE A 78 -34.90 9.20 -19.91
N ALA A 79 -35.39 8.46 -20.89
CA ALA A 79 -35.87 7.10 -20.68
C ALA A 79 -34.73 6.15 -20.21
N PHE A 80 -33.54 6.26 -20.79
CA PHE A 80 -32.38 5.49 -20.35
C PHE A 80 -31.88 5.88 -18.96
N ILE A 81 -31.87 7.16 -18.63
CA ILE A 81 -31.51 7.63 -17.28
C ILE A 81 -32.52 7.08 -16.26
N THR A 82 -33.83 7.20 -16.55
CA THR A 82 -34.91 6.69 -15.71
C THR A 82 -34.76 5.19 -15.47
N TRP A 83 -34.50 4.43 -16.52
CA TRP A 83 -34.31 2.99 -16.45
C TRP A 83 -33.04 2.61 -15.63
N THR A 84 -31.92 3.31 -15.82
CA THR A 84 -30.70 3.04 -15.03
C THR A 84 -30.90 3.37 -13.57
N MET A 85 -31.60 4.43 -13.23
CA MET A 85 -31.97 4.79 -11.86
C MET A 85 -32.89 3.74 -11.24
N THR A 86 -33.91 3.26 -11.96
CA THR A 86 -34.80 2.19 -11.49
C THR A 86 -34.04 0.93 -11.13
N LEU A 87 -33.09 0.50 -11.99
CA LEU A 87 -32.24 -0.65 -11.72
C LEU A 87 -31.33 -0.45 -10.50
N SER A 88 -30.79 0.75 -10.32
CA SER A 88 -29.96 1.09 -9.16
C SER A 88 -30.76 1.01 -7.86
N ILE A 89 -31.97 1.55 -7.85
CA ILE A 89 -32.92 1.48 -6.72
C ILE A 89 -33.23 0.04 -6.37
N MET A 90 -33.60 -0.78 -7.37
CA MET A 90 -33.90 -2.19 -7.17
C MET A 90 -32.73 -2.97 -6.60
N ASN A 91 -31.50 -2.71 -7.06
CA ASN A 91 -30.30 -3.34 -6.52
C ASN A 91 -30.04 -2.97 -5.06
N ILE A 92 -30.24 -1.69 -4.70
CA ILE A 92 -30.12 -1.22 -3.30
C ILE A 92 -31.18 -1.90 -2.43
N PHE A 93 -32.42 -1.98 -2.91
CA PHE A 93 -33.52 -2.62 -2.17
C PHE A 93 -33.28 -4.13 -2.00
N ARG A 94 -32.74 -4.79 -3.01
CA ARG A 94 -32.32 -6.19 -2.94
C ARG A 94 -31.26 -6.41 -1.86
N GLU A 95 -30.18 -5.59 -1.84
CA GLU A 95 -29.14 -5.67 -0.81
C GLU A 95 -29.71 -5.44 0.60
N PHE A 96 -30.68 -4.53 0.72
CA PHE A 96 -31.38 -4.29 1.98
C PHE A 96 -32.16 -5.54 2.45
N CYS A 97 -32.87 -6.22 1.54
CA CYS A 97 -33.60 -7.47 1.83
C CYS A 97 -32.65 -8.63 2.15
N GLU A 98 -31.54 -8.77 1.44
CA GLU A 98 -30.47 -9.76 1.74
C GLU A 98 -29.91 -9.55 3.16
N ASN A 99 -29.65 -8.32 3.55
CA ASN A 99 -29.16 -7.99 4.90
C ASN A 99 -30.19 -8.28 6.02
N ARG A 100 -31.48 -8.30 5.71
CA ARG A 100 -32.57 -8.66 6.66
C ARG A 100 -32.92 -10.16 6.63
N LYS A 101 -32.13 -11.00 5.94
CA LYS A 101 -32.38 -12.45 5.77
C LYS A 101 -33.70 -12.78 5.03
N GLN A 102 -34.29 -11.84 4.30
CA GLN A 102 -35.49 -12.06 3.46
C GLN A 102 -35.06 -12.62 2.10
N ASN A 103 -34.54 -13.83 2.09
CA ASN A 103 -33.91 -14.45 0.92
C ASN A 103 -34.88 -14.66 -0.28
N VAL A 104 -36.16 -14.88 -0.02
CA VAL A 104 -37.17 -15.07 -1.09
C VAL A 104 -37.38 -13.76 -1.85
N ILE A 105 -37.62 -12.65 -1.12
CA ILE A 105 -37.83 -11.33 -1.73
C ILE A 105 -36.56 -10.89 -2.46
N ALA A 106 -35.37 -11.10 -1.91
CA ALA A 106 -34.12 -10.77 -2.55
C ALA A 106 -33.89 -11.55 -3.87
N LYS A 107 -34.25 -12.85 -3.91
CA LYS A 107 -34.18 -13.66 -5.13
C LYS A 107 -35.17 -13.17 -6.19
N THR A 108 -36.41 -12.86 -5.81
CA THR A 108 -37.45 -12.33 -6.74
C THR A 108 -36.99 -10.99 -7.32
N LEU A 109 -36.51 -10.06 -6.50
CA LEU A 109 -35.98 -8.77 -6.95
C LEU A 109 -34.78 -8.94 -7.90
N ARG A 110 -33.95 -9.94 -7.67
CA ARG A 110 -32.82 -10.26 -8.56
C ARG A 110 -33.31 -10.69 -9.95
N ILE A 111 -34.30 -11.56 -10.01
CA ILE A 111 -34.90 -12.02 -11.29
C ILE A 111 -35.53 -10.85 -12.02
N ILE A 112 -36.34 -10.05 -11.33
CA ILE A 112 -36.98 -8.86 -11.90
C ILE A 112 -35.95 -7.86 -12.42
N ALA A 113 -34.88 -7.59 -11.66
CA ALA A 113 -33.80 -6.71 -12.08
C ALA A 113 -33.08 -7.22 -13.34
N ILE A 114 -32.87 -8.54 -13.46
CA ILE A 114 -32.30 -9.15 -14.67
C ILE A 114 -33.23 -8.97 -15.88
N VAL A 115 -34.51 -9.24 -15.72
CA VAL A 115 -35.48 -9.05 -16.78
C VAL A 115 -35.54 -7.60 -17.24
N ILE A 116 -35.66 -6.65 -16.31
CA ILE A 116 -35.66 -5.20 -16.62
C ILE A 116 -34.36 -4.80 -17.28
N TYR A 117 -33.21 -5.36 -16.87
CA TYR A 117 -31.89 -5.03 -17.43
C TYR A 117 -31.80 -5.40 -18.93
N TYR A 118 -32.33 -6.56 -19.33
CA TYR A 118 -32.24 -7.01 -20.71
C TYR A 118 -33.43 -6.55 -21.56
N ALA A 119 -34.65 -6.52 -21.02
CA ALA A 119 -35.87 -6.17 -21.75
C ALA A 119 -36.10 -4.65 -21.77
N GLY A 120 -35.73 -3.91 -20.74
CA GLY A 120 -35.98 -2.47 -20.61
C GLY A 120 -35.54 -1.64 -21.81
N PRO A 121 -34.29 -1.79 -22.30
CA PRO A 121 -33.83 -1.07 -23.48
C PRO A 121 -34.65 -1.35 -24.72
N MET A 122 -35.07 -2.60 -24.93
CA MET A 122 -35.91 -2.98 -26.05
C MET A 122 -37.28 -2.30 -25.97
N VAL A 123 -37.90 -2.28 -24.79
CA VAL A 123 -39.18 -1.59 -24.58
C VAL A 123 -39.06 -0.09 -24.87
N ILE A 124 -37.99 0.56 -24.38
CA ILE A 124 -37.74 1.98 -24.63
C ILE A 124 -37.55 2.25 -26.12
N LEU A 125 -36.79 1.41 -26.82
CA LEU A 125 -36.53 1.56 -28.25
C LEU A 125 -37.76 1.34 -29.10
N ILE A 126 -38.59 0.34 -28.79
CA ILE A 126 -39.88 0.09 -29.47
C ILE A 126 -40.83 1.26 -29.22
N TRP A 127 -40.94 1.73 -27.98
CA TRP A 127 -41.79 2.88 -27.64
C TRP A 127 -41.32 4.15 -28.39
N SER A 128 -40.02 4.46 -28.38
CA SER A 128 -39.48 5.64 -29.06
C SER A 128 -39.65 5.56 -30.59
N SER A 129 -39.44 4.37 -31.18
CA SER A 129 -39.61 4.15 -32.60
C SER A 129 -41.08 4.41 -33.02
N LYS A 130 -42.07 3.92 -32.25
CA LYS A 130 -43.49 4.17 -32.49
C LYS A 130 -43.87 5.62 -32.28
N LYS A 131 -43.41 6.27 -31.21
CA LYS A 131 -43.81 7.66 -30.85
C LYS A 131 -43.28 8.69 -31.84
N PHE A 132 -42.07 8.47 -32.38
CA PHE A 132 -41.35 9.43 -33.22
C PHE A 132 -41.20 8.97 -34.67
N GLU A 133 -41.73 7.84 -35.06
CA GLU A 133 -41.63 7.25 -36.40
C GLU A 133 -40.16 7.10 -36.91
N ASN A 134 -39.20 6.98 -36.01
CA ASN A 134 -37.77 6.92 -36.30
C ASN A 134 -37.18 5.54 -35.94
N SER A 135 -37.35 4.58 -36.84
CA SER A 135 -36.83 3.23 -36.66
C SER A 135 -35.30 3.15 -36.79
N GLY A 136 -34.69 3.95 -37.68
CA GLY A 136 -33.25 3.96 -37.89
C GLY A 136 -32.46 4.42 -36.66
N GLY A 137 -32.91 5.51 -36.01
CA GLY A 137 -32.33 5.99 -34.77
C GLY A 137 -32.45 5.00 -33.60
N ALA A 138 -33.61 4.31 -33.52
CA ALA A 138 -33.84 3.28 -32.49
C ALA A 138 -32.90 2.06 -32.68
N ILE A 139 -32.71 1.59 -33.93
CA ILE A 139 -31.81 0.49 -34.26
C ILE A 139 -30.38 0.86 -33.91
N PHE A 140 -29.90 2.07 -34.29
CA PHE A 140 -28.54 2.55 -33.98
C PHE A 140 -28.28 2.56 -32.48
N LEU A 141 -29.20 3.11 -31.68
CA LEU A 141 -29.06 3.16 -30.23
C LEU A 141 -29.13 1.77 -29.60
N GLY A 142 -29.92 0.85 -30.13
CA GLY A 142 -29.97 -0.55 -29.73
C GLY A 142 -28.65 -1.26 -29.94
N MET A 143 -28.02 -1.09 -31.09
CA MET A 143 -26.70 -1.63 -31.38
C MET A 143 -25.65 -1.08 -30.41
N PHE A 144 -25.66 0.22 -30.13
CA PHE A 144 -24.73 0.86 -29.18
C PHE A 144 -24.91 0.32 -27.75
N TRP A 145 -26.17 0.07 -27.37
CA TRP A 145 -26.46 -0.52 -26.06
C TRP A 145 -25.92 -1.95 -25.90
N TYR A 146 -26.17 -2.82 -26.89
CA TYR A 146 -25.67 -4.20 -26.86
C TYR A 146 -24.14 -4.27 -26.95
N LEU A 147 -23.52 -3.36 -27.69
CA LEU A 147 -22.06 -3.20 -27.66
C LEU A 147 -21.57 -2.83 -26.26
N GLY A 148 -22.27 -1.96 -25.54
CA GLY A 148 -21.96 -1.61 -24.14
C GLY A 148 -22.06 -2.81 -23.20
N ILE A 149 -23.09 -3.65 -23.36
CA ILE A 149 -23.24 -4.91 -22.59
C ILE A 149 -22.07 -5.87 -22.89
N ALA A 150 -21.74 -6.06 -24.16
CA ALA A 150 -20.63 -6.91 -24.58
C ALA A 150 -19.29 -6.39 -24.02
N ALA A 151 -19.05 -5.08 -24.08
CA ALA A 151 -17.86 -4.43 -23.52
C ALA A 151 -17.77 -4.65 -22.01
N ARG A 152 -18.88 -4.52 -21.28
CA ARG A 152 -18.94 -4.77 -19.83
C ARG A 152 -18.71 -6.25 -19.49
N TYR A 153 -19.25 -7.16 -20.27
CA TYR A 153 -19.00 -8.60 -20.13
C TYR A 153 -17.52 -8.91 -20.33
N LEU A 154 -16.90 -8.42 -21.41
CA LEU A 154 -15.47 -8.61 -21.69
C LEU A 154 -14.60 -8.00 -20.58
N SER A 155 -14.92 -6.79 -20.13
CA SER A 155 -14.19 -6.14 -19.03
C SER A 155 -14.28 -6.93 -17.72
N ASN A 156 -15.43 -7.50 -17.38
CA ASN A 156 -15.57 -8.35 -16.20
C ASN A 156 -14.76 -9.64 -16.32
N LYS A 157 -14.81 -10.30 -17.46
CA LYS A 157 -14.01 -11.51 -17.73
C LYS A 157 -12.52 -11.24 -17.62
N ILE A 158 -12.03 -10.15 -18.22
CA ILE A 158 -10.61 -9.77 -18.20
C ILE A 158 -10.16 -9.35 -16.79
N ASN A 159 -10.95 -8.53 -16.09
CA ASN A 159 -10.51 -7.87 -14.85
C ASN A 159 -10.90 -8.59 -13.55
N LYS A 160 -12.05 -9.30 -13.51
CA LYS A 160 -12.50 -10.02 -12.31
C LYS A 160 -12.08 -11.48 -12.31
N GLU A 161 -12.28 -12.18 -13.44
CA GLU A 161 -12.00 -13.60 -13.55
C GLU A 161 -10.55 -13.88 -13.95
N ASN A 162 -9.74 -12.84 -14.26
CA ASN A 162 -8.33 -12.98 -14.63
C ASN A 162 -8.09 -14.05 -15.73
N ILE A 163 -8.94 -14.08 -16.75
CA ILE A 163 -8.83 -15.08 -17.81
C ILE A 163 -7.44 -15.02 -18.45
N ASN A 164 -6.74 -16.15 -18.44
CA ASN A 164 -5.55 -16.30 -19.26
C ASN A 164 -5.99 -16.47 -20.72
N ILE A 165 -5.76 -15.42 -21.55
CA ILE A 165 -6.19 -15.37 -22.94
C ILE A 165 -5.56 -16.51 -23.77
N ASP A 166 -4.37 -16.95 -23.41
CA ASP A 166 -3.65 -18.00 -24.14
C ASP A 166 -4.22 -19.41 -23.84
N LEU A 167 -4.91 -19.58 -22.70
CA LEU A 167 -5.54 -20.85 -22.30
C LEU A 167 -7.01 -20.97 -22.72
N ILE A 168 -7.55 -19.99 -23.47
CA ILE A 168 -8.95 -20.08 -23.95
C ILE A 168 -9.06 -21.23 -24.95
N ASP A 169 -9.89 -22.21 -24.62
CA ASP A 169 -10.17 -23.37 -25.46
C ASP A 169 -11.65 -23.47 -25.86
N GLY A 170 -12.01 -24.41 -26.76
CA GLY A 170 -13.38 -24.67 -27.22
C GLY A 170 -13.70 -24.11 -28.62
N ARG A 171 -15.00 -24.22 -28.99
CA ARG A 171 -15.52 -23.82 -30.31
C ARG A 171 -15.19 -22.34 -30.60
N PHE A 172 -14.65 -22.01 -31.78
CA PHE A 172 -14.23 -20.65 -32.18
C PHE A 172 -13.05 -20.09 -31.36
N ARG A 173 -12.11 -20.94 -30.91
CA ARG A 173 -10.95 -20.56 -30.10
C ARG A 173 -10.17 -19.35 -30.62
N MET A 174 -9.85 -19.33 -31.92
CA MET A 174 -9.11 -18.20 -32.53
C MET A 174 -9.87 -16.88 -32.45
N LEU A 175 -11.15 -16.90 -32.81
CA LEU A 175 -12.00 -15.69 -32.77
C LEU A 175 -12.12 -15.15 -31.35
N ARG A 176 -12.34 -16.03 -30.37
CA ARG A 176 -12.43 -15.65 -28.94
C ARG A 176 -11.11 -15.07 -28.44
N LYS A 177 -9.96 -15.70 -28.75
CA LYS A 177 -8.62 -15.16 -28.37
C LYS A 177 -8.39 -13.77 -28.98
N THR A 178 -8.75 -13.58 -30.24
CA THR A 178 -8.60 -12.28 -30.93
C THR A 178 -9.48 -11.21 -30.31
N ILE A 179 -10.76 -11.51 -30.02
CA ILE A 179 -11.67 -10.57 -29.36
C ILE A 179 -11.16 -10.19 -27.97
N PHE A 180 -10.72 -11.15 -27.15
CA PHE A 180 -10.19 -10.86 -25.82
C PHE A 180 -8.88 -10.10 -25.87
N ARG A 181 -8.01 -10.37 -26.85
CA ARG A 181 -6.72 -9.67 -27.04
C ARG A 181 -6.95 -8.22 -27.49
N LEU A 182 -7.90 -7.96 -28.38
CA LEU A 182 -8.30 -6.61 -28.77
C LEU A 182 -8.98 -5.87 -27.60
N ALA A 183 -9.90 -6.53 -26.91
CA ALA A 183 -10.60 -5.97 -25.75
C ALA A 183 -9.63 -5.61 -24.62
N SER A 184 -8.57 -6.40 -24.36
CA SER A 184 -7.58 -6.13 -23.32
C SER A 184 -6.77 -4.85 -23.59
N LYS A 185 -6.63 -4.44 -24.84
CA LYS A 185 -5.94 -3.19 -25.25
C LYS A 185 -6.87 -1.97 -25.29
N ALA A 186 -8.18 -2.18 -25.31
CA ALA A 186 -9.13 -1.08 -25.42
C ALA A 186 -9.18 -0.23 -24.12
N PRO A 187 -9.19 1.13 -24.22
CA PRO A 187 -9.05 2.01 -23.06
C PRO A 187 -10.17 1.89 -22.00
N PHE A 188 -11.38 1.43 -22.40
CA PHE A 188 -12.53 1.28 -21.51
C PHE A 188 -12.72 -0.15 -20.98
N ILE A 189 -12.18 -1.16 -21.66
CA ILE A 189 -12.35 -2.58 -21.38
C ILE A 189 -11.08 -3.18 -20.79
N GLY A 190 -9.91 -2.63 -21.17
CA GLY A 190 -8.57 -3.17 -20.90
C GLY A 190 -8.27 -3.47 -19.43
N VAL A 191 -7.16 -4.13 -19.22
CA VAL A 191 -6.70 -4.58 -17.88
C VAL A 191 -6.63 -3.39 -16.92
N LYS A 192 -7.51 -3.36 -15.95
CA LYS A 192 -7.43 -2.40 -14.83
C LYS A 192 -6.40 -2.93 -13.83
N LYS A 193 -5.39 -2.12 -13.51
CA LYS A 193 -4.47 -2.47 -12.43
C LYS A 193 -5.28 -2.74 -11.17
N LYS A 194 -5.19 -3.97 -10.64
CA LYS A 194 -5.85 -4.31 -9.36
C LYS A 194 -5.34 -3.36 -8.29
N PRO A 195 -6.21 -2.86 -7.40
CA PRO A 195 -5.77 -2.07 -6.26
C PRO A 195 -4.82 -2.93 -5.42
N PHE A 196 -3.63 -2.37 -5.15
CA PHE A 196 -2.60 -3.02 -4.35
C PHE A 196 -2.56 -2.39 -2.97
N LYS A 197 -2.76 -3.19 -1.92
CA LYS A 197 -2.60 -2.74 -0.53
C LYS A 197 -1.11 -2.79 -0.17
N ALA A 198 -0.47 -1.64 -0.16
CA ALA A 198 0.93 -1.51 0.25
C ALA A 198 1.09 -1.54 1.78
N LEU A 199 0.09 -1.07 2.53
CA LEU A 199 0.01 -1.19 3.98
C LEU A 199 -1.40 -1.65 4.36
N ASN A 200 -1.48 -2.57 5.33
CA ASN A 200 -2.73 -3.17 5.78
C ASN A 200 -2.81 -3.15 7.31
N SER A 201 -3.46 -2.12 7.85
CA SER A 201 -3.74 -1.95 9.29
C SER A 201 -2.48 -1.96 10.18
N VAL A 202 -1.46 -1.18 9.81
CA VAL A 202 -0.23 -1.05 10.59
C VAL A 202 -0.48 -0.16 11.80
N SER A 203 -0.16 -0.65 13.01
CA SER A 203 -0.23 0.11 14.27
C SER A 203 1.05 -0.10 15.06
N MET A 204 1.72 0.99 15.49
CA MET A 204 2.94 0.96 16.30
C MET A 204 3.18 2.29 16.98
N GLU A 205 4.00 2.28 18.01
CA GLU A 205 4.47 3.46 18.74
C GLU A 205 5.99 3.53 18.64
N ILE A 206 6.55 4.69 18.33
CA ILE A 206 8.00 4.90 18.14
C ILE A 206 8.42 6.01 19.08
N HIS A 207 9.39 5.72 19.94
CA HIS A 207 9.93 6.65 20.94
C HIS A 207 11.32 7.17 20.55
N THR A 208 11.81 8.16 21.29
CA THR A 208 13.16 8.71 21.12
C THR A 208 14.22 7.60 21.08
N GLY A 209 15.15 7.71 20.16
CA GLY A 209 16.20 6.72 19.91
C GLY A 209 16.18 6.21 18.46
N MET A 210 16.88 5.10 18.26
CA MET A 210 16.99 4.49 16.94
C MET A 210 15.97 3.38 16.72
N PHE A 211 15.07 3.60 15.78
CA PHE A 211 14.03 2.65 15.36
C PHE A 211 14.37 2.03 14.01
N GLY A 212 14.50 0.72 13.98
CA GLY A 212 14.75 -0.04 12.74
C GLY A 212 13.49 -0.59 12.12
N LEU A 213 13.25 -0.27 10.85
CA LEU A 213 12.14 -0.81 10.06
C LEU A 213 12.65 -1.94 9.16
N LEU A 214 12.46 -3.20 9.60
CA LEU A 214 12.97 -4.39 8.94
C LEU A 214 11.92 -5.03 8.03
N GLY A 215 12.34 -5.54 6.87
CA GLY A 215 11.45 -6.29 5.98
C GLY A 215 12.04 -6.48 4.58
N PRO A 216 11.54 -7.45 3.81
CA PRO A 216 12.00 -7.70 2.45
C PRO A 216 11.65 -6.54 1.51
N ASN A 217 12.24 -6.55 0.31
CA ASN A 217 11.90 -5.60 -0.73
C ASN A 217 10.41 -5.72 -1.11
N GLY A 218 9.73 -4.59 -1.26
CA GLY A 218 8.28 -4.56 -1.50
C GLY A 218 7.39 -4.80 -0.27
N ALA A 219 7.96 -4.94 0.94
CA ALA A 219 7.19 -5.13 2.18
C ALA A 219 6.31 -3.93 2.59
N GLY A 220 6.58 -2.72 2.05
CA GLY A 220 5.85 -1.50 2.38
C GLY A 220 6.64 -0.48 3.20
N LYS A 221 7.93 -0.73 3.51
CA LYS A 221 8.82 0.13 4.32
C LYS A 221 8.84 1.58 3.82
N THR A 222 9.28 1.78 2.59
CA THR A 222 9.33 3.12 1.93
C THR A 222 7.97 3.80 1.90
N THR A 223 6.88 3.04 1.68
CA THR A 223 5.52 3.58 1.70
C THR A 223 5.15 4.13 3.08
N LEU A 224 5.44 3.38 4.15
CA LEU A 224 5.21 3.81 5.52
C LEU A 224 6.00 5.08 5.84
N MET A 225 7.30 5.11 5.53
CA MET A 225 8.17 6.24 5.79
C MET A 225 7.72 7.49 5.03
N ARG A 226 7.33 7.37 3.76
CA ARG A 226 6.79 8.49 2.97
C ARG A 226 5.47 9.03 3.51
N ILE A 227 4.65 8.18 4.15
CA ILE A 227 3.43 8.64 4.82
C ILE A 227 3.76 9.36 6.13
N ILE A 228 4.70 8.86 6.95
CA ILE A 228 5.18 9.52 8.17
C ILE A 228 5.71 10.91 7.82
N CYS A 229 6.50 11.02 6.75
CA CYS A 229 7.07 12.28 6.26
C CYS A 229 6.03 13.19 5.58
N GLY A 230 4.77 12.78 5.44
CA GLY A 230 3.74 13.56 4.77
C GLY A 230 3.92 13.69 3.24
N VAL A 231 4.83 12.91 2.63
CA VAL A 231 5.00 12.85 1.17
C VAL A 231 3.80 12.16 0.52
N PHE A 232 3.29 11.09 1.15
CA PHE A 232 2.09 10.41 0.73
C PHE A 232 0.98 10.54 1.78
N GLU A 233 -0.26 10.64 1.32
CA GLU A 233 -1.42 10.53 2.19
C GLU A 233 -1.78 9.05 2.40
N GLN A 234 -2.14 8.69 3.63
CA GLN A 234 -2.72 7.40 3.94
C GLN A 234 -4.14 7.27 3.35
N SER A 235 -4.54 6.03 3.04
CA SER A 235 -5.92 5.73 2.63
C SER A 235 -6.87 5.69 3.82
N TYR A 236 -6.41 5.10 4.95
CA TYR A 236 -7.11 5.02 6.23
C TYR A 236 -6.11 5.06 7.37
N GLY A 237 -6.62 5.27 8.60
CA GLY A 237 -5.82 5.33 9.80
C GLY A 237 -5.32 6.74 10.11
N LYS A 238 -4.56 6.88 11.20
CA LYS A 238 -4.03 8.15 11.70
C LYS A 238 -2.59 8.00 12.15
N ILE A 239 -1.85 9.09 12.06
CA ILE A 239 -0.51 9.24 12.65
C ILE A 239 -0.55 10.44 13.56
N PHE A 240 -0.03 10.27 14.77
CA PHE A 240 0.13 11.33 15.74
C PHE A 240 1.62 11.52 16.05
N ILE A 241 2.05 12.74 16.19
CA ILE A 241 3.37 13.12 16.69
C ILE A 241 3.13 13.94 17.95
N ASN A 242 3.60 13.47 19.10
CA ASN A 242 3.30 14.05 20.41
C ASN A 242 1.79 14.34 20.60
N GLY A 243 0.93 13.38 20.25
CA GLY A 243 -0.53 13.51 20.33
C GLY A 243 -1.19 14.40 19.26
N ILE A 244 -0.42 15.08 18.42
CA ILE A 244 -0.93 15.95 17.35
C ILE A 244 -1.14 15.13 16.06
N ASP A 245 -2.38 15.12 15.54
CA ASP A 245 -2.73 14.46 14.27
C ASP A 245 -2.03 15.13 13.09
N THR A 246 -1.20 14.36 12.37
CA THR A 246 -0.37 14.84 11.25
C THR A 246 -1.18 15.38 10.06
N GLN A 247 -2.46 15.01 9.94
CA GLN A 247 -3.34 15.55 8.90
C GLN A 247 -3.90 16.93 9.25
N LYS A 248 -4.05 17.24 10.56
CA LYS A 248 -4.62 18.52 11.00
C LYS A 248 -3.61 19.65 11.01
N LYS A 249 -2.36 19.35 11.38
CA LYS A 249 -1.28 20.36 11.51
C LYS A 249 -0.05 19.95 10.67
N ARG A 250 -0.28 19.71 9.39
CA ARG A 250 0.72 19.17 8.48
C ARG A 250 1.96 20.06 8.36
N GLU A 251 1.78 21.36 8.17
CA GLU A 251 2.90 22.31 7.95
C GLU A 251 3.79 22.42 9.20
N GLU A 252 3.17 22.53 10.39
CA GLU A 252 3.88 22.60 11.67
C GLU A 252 4.72 21.34 11.91
N LEU A 253 4.15 20.16 11.64
CA LEU A 253 4.82 18.88 11.89
C LEU A 253 5.86 18.52 10.82
N GLN A 254 5.69 18.98 9.58
CA GLN A 254 6.70 18.78 8.52
C GLN A 254 8.02 19.48 8.84
N GLY A 255 8.00 20.59 9.55
CA GLY A 255 9.20 21.28 10.03
C GLY A 255 10.04 20.45 11.02
N LEU A 256 9.41 19.51 11.73
CA LEU A 256 10.07 18.62 12.68
C LEU A 256 10.71 17.38 12.03
N ILE A 257 10.44 17.09 10.76
CA ILE A 257 10.82 15.86 10.07
C ILE A 257 11.88 16.14 9.02
N GLY A 258 13.01 15.43 9.09
CA GLY A 258 14.00 15.34 8.03
C GLY A 258 13.86 13.98 7.31
N TYR A 259 13.76 13.98 6.01
CA TYR A 259 13.65 12.75 5.21
C TYR A 259 14.81 12.63 4.21
N LEU A 260 15.54 11.53 4.30
CA LEU A 260 16.51 11.11 3.31
C LEU A 260 15.96 9.91 2.54
N PRO A 261 15.59 10.06 1.27
CA PRO A 261 15.15 8.95 0.43
C PRO A 261 16.33 8.06 0.03
N GLN A 262 16.04 6.82 -0.39
CA GLN A 262 17.04 5.86 -0.86
C GLN A 262 17.90 6.42 -1.99
N GLU A 263 17.26 7.10 -2.94
CA GLU A 263 17.95 7.85 -4.00
C GLU A 263 17.66 9.34 -3.81
N PHE A 264 18.69 10.13 -3.61
CA PHE A 264 18.59 11.59 -3.56
C PHE A 264 19.52 12.20 -4.59
N GLY A 265 19.01 13.23 -5.27
CA GLY A 265 19.77 13.93 -6.31
C GLY A 265 20.85 14.82 -5.66
N THR A 266 22.08 14.69 -6.17
CA THR A 266 23.19 15.59 -5.85
C THR A 266 23.65 16.29 -7.13
N TYR A 267 24.10 17.54 -6.99
CA TYR A 267 24.71 18.28 -8.08
C TYR A 267 26.23 18.00 -8.06
N GLU A 268 26.69 17.13 -8.95
CA GLU A 268 28.07 16.62 -8.96
C GLU A 268 29.14 17.71 -9.15
N ASN A 269 28.79 18.80 -9.81
CA ASN A 269 29.68 19.92 -10.08
C ASN A 269 29.84 20.90 -8.91
N LEU A 270 28.94 20.84 -7.91
CA LEU A 270 29.00 21.70 -6.73
C LEU A 270 29.90 21.08 -5.67
N THR A 271 30.54 21.96 -4.88
CA THR A 271 31.19 21.56 -3.64
C THR A 271 30.14 21.19 -2.58
N ALA A 272 30.54 20.47 -1.53
CA ALA A 272 29.65 20.14 -0.42
C ALA A 272 29.07 21.40 0.25
N TRP A 273 29.88 22.44 0.38
CA TRP A 273 29.45 23.73 0.92
C TRP A 273 28.39 24.41 0.03
N GLU A 274 28.68 24.57 -1.25
CA GLU A 274 27.76 25.21 -2.23
C GLU A 274 26.42 24.46 -2.31
N PHE A 275 26.48 23.13 -2.32
CA PHE A 275 25.25 22.31 -2.30
C PHE A 275 24.40 22.55 -1.06
N LEU A 276 25.02 22.56 0.13
CA LEU A 276 24.32 22.81 1.38
C LEU A 276 23.83 24.26 1.49
N GLU A 277 24.56 25.22 0.92
CA GLU A 277 24.12 26.62 0.85
C GLU A 277 22.87 26.75 -0.02
N TYR A 278 22.85 26.11 -1.17
CA TYR A 278 21.68 26.06 -2.03
C TYR A 278 20.48 25.40 -1.32
N GLN A 279 20.70 24.26 -0.66
CA GLN A 279 19.65 23.57 0.10
C GLN A 279 19.13 24.40 1.30
N ALA A 280 19.99 25.12 1.98
CA ALA A 280 19.62 25.99 3.09
C ALA A 280 18.74 27.15 2.64
N LEU A 281 19.05 27.74 1.48
CA LEU A 281 18.21 28.79 0.87
C LEU A 281 16.81 28.25 0.52
N LEU A 282 16.71 27.06 -0.08
CA LEU A 282 15.43 26.40 -0.39
C LEU A 282 14.63 26.10 0.87
N LYS A 283 15.27 25.88 2.00
CA LYS A 283 14.66 25.66 3.31
C LYS A 283 14.34 26.96 4.08
N GLY A 284 14.51 28.12 3.46
CA GLY A 284 14.16 29.41 4.03
C GLY A 284 15.21 30.03 4.98
N ILE A 285 16.45 29.53 5.01
CA ILE A 285 17.53 30.10 5.83
C ILE A 285 18.21 31.23 5.05
N TYR A 286 17.53 32.39 4.96
CA TYR A 286 18.01 33.51 4.13
C TYR A 286 19.15 34.31 4.76
N ASN A 287 19.20 34.43 6.11
CA ASN A 287 20.27 35.14 6.78
C ASN A 287 21.61 34.45 6.55
N LYS A 288 22.55 35.14 5.90
CA LYS A 288 23.86 34.59 5.51
C LYS A 288 24.67 34.07 6.69
N LYS A 289 24.75 34.82 7.80
CA LYS A 289 25.50 34.41 8.98
C LYS A 289 24.92 33.17 9.63
N VAL A 290 23.59 33.10 9.80
CA VAL A 290 22.88 31.94 10.34
C VAL A 290 23.08 30.73 9.42
N ARG A 291 22.98 30.91 8.11
CA ARG A 291 23.16 29.86 7.09
C ARG A 291 24.55 29.27 7.13
N HIS A 292 25.59 30.11 7.12
CA HIS A 292 26.97 29.64 7.15
C HIS A 292 27.32 28.92 8.45
N ASN A 293 26.87 29.41 9.60
CA ASN A 293 27.03 28.70 10.86
C ASN A 293 26.36 27.34 10.85
N ARG A 294 25.08 27.28 10.35
CA ARG A 294 24.32 26.04 10.24
C ARG A 294 25.00 25.02 9.30
N ILE A 295 25.53 25.47 8.16
CA ILE A 295 26.26 24.60 7.24
C ILE A 295 27.51 24.03 7.91
N ALA A 296 28.27 24.85 8.63
CA ALA A 296 29.44 24.38 9.37
C ALA A 296 29.05 23.36 10.45
N GLU A 297 28.00 23.62 11.21
CA GLU A 297 27.48 22.70 12.24
C GLU A 297 27.07 21.34 11.65
N VAL A 298 26.28 21.33 10.57
CA VAL A 298 25.80 20.06 9.99
C VAL A 298 26.92 19.29 9.29
N LEU A 299 27.89 19.97 8.65
CA LEU A 299 29.08 19.32 8.08
C LEU A 299 29.97 18.70 9.16
N SER A 300 30.14 19.37 10.30
CA SER A 300 30.86 18.83 11.45
C SER A 300 30.11 17.63 12.04
N ALA A 301 28.77 17.70 12.20
CA ALA A 301 27.95 16.63 12.75
C ALA A 301 27.97 15.33 11.89
N VAL A 302 28.20 15.44 10.58
CA VAL A 302 28.33 14.28 9.70
C VAL A 302 29.80 13.92 9.38
N HIS A 303 30.78 14.55 10.05
CA HIS A 303 32.23 14.37 9.84
C HIS A 303 32.68 14.64 8.40
N MET A 304 32.14 15.68 7.77
CA MET A 304 32.46 16.08 6.39
C MET A 304 33.03 17.51 6.27
N TYR A 305 33.31 18.18 7.38
CA TYR A 305 33.78 19.57 7.36
C TYR A 305 35.09 19.74 6.58
N GLU A 306 36.04 18.82 6.72
CA GLU A 306 37.35 18.82 6.02
C GLU A 306 37.20 18.64 4.49
N ASN A 307 36.01 18.14 4.04
CA ASN A 307 35.72 17.92 2.63
C ASN A 307 34.78 18.96 2.04
N LYS A 308 34.48 20.05 2.76
CA LYS A 308 33.49 21.07 2.41
C LYS A 308 33.70 21.69 1.02
N ASP A 309 34.97 21.88 0.63
CA ASP A 309 35.40 22.56 -0.61
C ASP A 309 35.62 21.58 -1.77
N LYS A 310 35.46 20.26 -1.54
CA LYS A 310 35.56 19.24 -2.58
C LYS A 310 34.22 19.08 -3.33
N LYS A 311 34.30 18.84 -4.64
CA LYS A 311 33.10 18.56 -5.46
C LYS A 311 32.47 17.23 -5.10
N ILE A 312 31.12 17.19 -5.04
CA ILE A 312 30.35 16.00 -4.69
C ILE A 312 30.55 14.87 -5.70
N GLY A 313 30.80 15.18 -6.98
CA GLY A 313 31.07 14.16 -8.01
C GLY A 313 32.24 13.23 -7.66
N GLY A 314 33.25 13.71 -6.93
CA GLY A 314 34.39 12.91 -6.47
C GLY A 314 34.18 12.17 -5.14
N PHE A 315 32.98 12.21 -4.54
CA PHE A 315 32.70 11.57 -3.26
C PHE A 315 32.39 10.08 -3.41
N SER A 316 32.84 9.29 -2.44
CA SER A 316 32.39 7.90 -2.27
C SER A 316 30.89 7.83 -1.96
N GLY A 317 30.27 6.66 -2.11
CA GLY A 317 28.87 6.45 -1.76
C GLY A 317 28.55 6.85 -0.30
N GLY A 318 29.42 6.49 0.65
CA GLY A 318 29.29 6.87 2.04
C GLY A 318 29.42 8.37 2.30
N MET A 319 30.32 9.06 1.59
CA MET A 319 30.42 10.52 1.64
C MET A 319 29.17 11.20 1.07
N LYS A 320 28.63 10.72 -0.06
CA LYS A 320 27.37 11.23 -0.63
C LYS A 320 26.23 11.05 0.37
N GLN A 321 26.10 9.88 1.00
CA GLN A 321 25.08 9.63 2.03
C GLN A 321 25.19 10.58 3.23
N ARG A 322 26.41 10.87 3.70
CA ARG A 322 26.64 11.84 4.79
C ARG A 322 26.20 13.25 4.39
N ILE A 323 26.48 13.68 3.15
CA ILE A 323 25.98 14.97 2.66
C ILE A 323 24.45 14.96 2.57
N GLY A 324 23.84 13.83 2.19
CA GLY A 324 22.41 13.63 2.24
C GLY A 324 21.81 13.81 3.65
N ILE A 325 22.48 13.28 4.69
CA ILE A 325 22.10 13.55 6.08
C ILE A 325 22.29 15.03 6.43
N ALA A 326 23.43 15.63 6.08
CA ALA A 326 23.72 17.04 6.37
C ALA A 326 22.61 17.95 5.84
N GLN A 327 22.15 17.74 4.59
CA GLN A 327 21.03 18.51 4.04
C GLN A 327 19.74 18.34 4.82
N THR A 328 19.45 17.14 5.37
CA THR A 328 18.24 16.92 6.17
C THR A 328 18.33 17.62 7.53
N LEU A 329 19.54 17.74 8.10
CA LEU A 329 19.80 18.36 9.39
C LEU A 329 19.73 19.90 9.38
N LEU A 330 19.73 20.56 8.22
CA LEU A 330 19.74 22.03 8.11
C LEU A 330 18.62 22.71 8.92
N ASN A 331 17.43 22.11 9.00
CA ASN A 331 16.28 22.61 9.76
C ASN A 331 16.21 22.08 11.20
N LEU A 332 17.25 21.40 11.71
CA LEU A 332 17.30 20.77 13.04
C LEU A 332 16.09 19.89 13.32
N PRO A 333 15.79 18.91 12.47
CA PRO A 333 14.63 18.06 12.67
C PRO A 333 14.76 17.28 13.99
N ARG A 334 13.62 17.08 14.66
CA ARG A 334 13.52 16.21 15.84
C ARG A 334 13.26 14.75 15.45
N ILE A 335 12.78 14.50 14.24
CA ILE A 335 12.55 13.19 13.64
C ILE A 335 13.35 13.09 12.36
N LEU A 336 14.23 12.09 12.26
CA LEU A 336 15.01 11.80 11.07
C LEU A 336 14.57 10.46 10.48
N VAL A 337 14.14 10.48 9.23
CA VAL A 337 13.67 9.29 8.51
C VAL A 337 14.64 9.01 7.35
N VAL A 338 15.23 7.82 7.33
CA VAL A 338 16.31 7.46 6.39
C VAL A 338 15.98 6.12 5.72
N ASP A 339 15.77 6.14 4.40
CA ASP A 339 15.31 4.98 3.64
C ASP A 339 16.48 4.22 3.00
N GLU A 340 16.74 2.99 3.47
CA GLU A 340 17.81 2.07 3.05
C GLU A 340 19.20 2.74 2.88
N PRO A 341 19.71 3.46 3.89
CA PRO A 341 20.90 4.31 3.74
C PRO A 341 22.20 3.55 3.55
N THR A 342 22.24 2.28 3.94
CA THR A 342 23.44 1.43 3.91
C THR A 342 23.52 0.59 2.62
N ALA A 343 22.52 0.68 1.75
CA ALA A 343 22.51 -0.05 0.48
C ALA A 343 23.66 0.43 -0.43
N GLY A 344 24.45 -0.52 -0.92
CA GLY A 344 25.58 -0.23 -1.82
C GLY A 344 26.84 0.36 -1.15
N LEU A 345 26.85 0.45 0.18
CA LEU A 345 28.06 0.84 0.92
C LEU A 345 28.93 -0.39 1.21
N ASP A 346 30.25 -0.19 1.21
CA ASP A 346 31.18 -1.19 1.69
C ASP A 346 31.02 -1.43 3.22
N PRO A 347 31.47 -2.59 3.76
CA PRO A 347 31.25 -2.93 5.17
C PRO A 347 31.78 -1.89 6.16
N ARG A 348 32.91 -1.23 5.87
CA ARG A 348 33.48 -0.22 6.76
C ARG A 348 32.66 1.06 6.77
N GLU A 349 32.27 1.54 5.59
CA GLU A 349 31.43 2.73 5.48
C GLU A 349 30.03 2.50 6.05
N ARG A 350 29.46 1.27 5.92
CA ARG A 350 28.21 0.89 6.59
C ARG A 350 28.29 1.05 8.11
N ILE A 351 29.33 0.51 8.73
CA ILE A 351 29.54 0.64 10.19
C ILE A 351 29.68 2.12 10.59
N ARG A 352 30.48 2.89 9.87
CA ARG A 352 30.66 4.32 10.15
C ARG A 352 29.37 5.12 10.00
N PHE A 353 28.59 4.84 8.96
CA PHE A 353 27.32 5.52 8.73
C PHE A 353 26.29 5.16 9.81
N ARG A 354 26.21 3.90 10.19
CA ARG A 354 25.35 3.43 11.27
C ARG A 354 25.69 4.10 12.60
N ASN A 355 26.98 4.17 12.96
CA ASN A 355 27.43 4.84 14.18
C ASN A 355 27.03 6.32 14.19
N LEU A 356 27.11 7.00 13.04
CA LEU A 356 26.62 8.37 12.88
C LEU A 356 25.11 8.46 13.18
N LEU A 357 24.28 7.54 12.66
CA LEU A 357 22.85 7.54 12.96
C LEU A 357 22.56 7.30 14.45
N VAL A 358 23.31 6.41 15.11
CA VAL A 358 23.21 6.16 16.56
C VAL A 358 23.56 7.43 17.34
N GLU A 359 24.61 8.14 16.96
CA GLU A 359 24.97 9.41 17.59
C GLU A 359 23.87 10.46 17.42
N LEU A 360 23.31 10.59 16.22
CA LEU A 360 22.22 11.50 15.94
C LEU A 360 20.92 11.13 16.67
N SER A 361 20.71 9.87 17.05
CA SER A 361 19.49 9.39 17.72
C SER A 361 19.41 9.72 19.22
N ARG A 362 20.46 10.22 19.85
CA ARG A 362 20.49 10.48 21.31
C ARG A 362 19.36 11.39 21.80
N ASN A 363 19.03 12.41 21.02
CA ASN A 363 18.03 13.42 21.40
C ASN A 363 16.92 13.58 20.35
N ARG A 364 16.71 12.59 19.50
CA ARG A 364 15.69 12.61 18.42
C ARG A 364 15.24 11.20 18.07
N ILE A 365 14.14 11.08 17.38
CA ILE A 365 13.74 9.82 16.76
C ILE A 365 14.50 9.68 15.44
N VAL A 366 15.22 8.58 15.26
CA VAL A 366 15.81 8.19 13.98
C VAL A 366 15.13 6.90 13.51
N ILE A 367 14.36 7.00 12.43
CA ILE A 367 13.73 5.85 11.77
C ILE A 367 14.56 5.51 10.55
N PHE A 368 15.13 4.30 10.50
CA PHE A 368 15.79 3.85 9.30
C PHE A 368 15.26 2.51 8.81
N SER A 369 15.12 2.37 7.50
CA SER A 369 14.73 1.10 6.90
C SER A 369 15.93 0.30 6.47
N THR A 370 15.84 -1.00 6.63
CA THR A 370 16.86 -1.94 6.14
C THR A 370 16.24 -3.30 5.86
N HIS A 371 16.92 -4.09 5.04
CA HIS A 371 16.67 -5.53 4.89
C HIS A 371 17.78 -6.36 5.52
N ILE A 372 18.74 -5.70 6.19
CA ILE A 372 19.95 -6.27 6.81
C ILE A 372 19.74 -6.35 8.32
N ILE A 373 19.72 -7.56 8.84
CA ILE A 373 19.38 -7.84 10.24
C ILE A 373 20.47 -7.36 11.19
N GLU A 374 21.75 -7.46 10.79
CA GLU A 374 22.88 -7.02 11.59
C GLU A 374 22.86 -5.51 11.89
N ASP A 375 22.30 -4.70 10.98
CA ASP A 375 22.14 -3.27 11.20
C ASP A 375 21.18 -3.00 12.37
N ILE A 376 20.13 -3.83 12.50
CA ILE A 376 19.15 -3.76 13.60
C ILE A 376 19.77 -4.22 14.91
N ALA A 377 20.38 -5.42 14.91
CA ALA A 377 20.91 -6.05 16.11
C ALA A 377 21.93 -5.17 16.85
N SER A 378 22.73 -4.38 16.10
CA SER A 378 23.85 -3.64 16.63
C SER A 378 23.58 -2.18 16.97
N SER A 379 22.42 -1.62 16.61
CA SER A 379 22.20 -0.17 16.73
C SER A 379 20.82 0.28 17.12
N CYS A 380 19.79 -0.59 17.02
CA CYS A 380 18.41 -0.18 17.29
C CYS A 380 17.99 -0.43 18.73
N ASN A 381 17.25 0.54 19.29
CA ASN A 381 16.54 0.39 20.56
C ASN A 381 15.19 -0.32 20.35
N GLN A 382 14.56 -0.06 19.21
CA GLN A 382 13.27 -0.61 18.84
C GLN A 382 13.29 -1.10 17.39
N VAL A 383 12.49 -2.11 17.08
CA VAL A 383 12.37 -2.69 15.75
C VAL A 383 10.91 -2.94 15.38
N GLY A 384 10.55 -2.63 14.14
CA GLY A 384 9.30 -3.03 13.52
C GLY A 384 9.57 -3.92 12.31
N VAL A 385 8.97 -5.12 12.28
CA VAL A 385 9.07 -6.04 11.15
C VAL A 385 7.83 -5.95 10.29
N ILE A 386 8.01 -5.54 9.04
CA ILE A 386 6.90 -5.47 8.07
C ILE A 386 7.09 -6.51 6.97
N ASN A 387 6.02 -7.24 6.65
CA ASN A 387 5.97 -8.14 5.51
C ASN A 387 4.62 -8.00 4.78
N LYS A 388 4.64 -7.82 3.45
CA LYS A 388 3.45 -7.65 2.59
C LYS A 388 2.46 -6.60 3.14
N GLY A 389 2.99 -5.51 3.67
CA GLY A 389 2.19 -4.42 4.22
C GLY A 389 1.61 -4.66 5.62
N ILE A 390 1.91 -5.79 6.26
CA ILE A 390 1.43 -6.14 7.60
C ILE A 390 2.59 -6.04 8.58
N LEU A 391 2.37 -5.41 9.73
CA LEU A 391 3.30 -5.41 10.85
C LEU A 391 3.27 -6.79 11.51
N LYS A 392 4.41 -7.48 11.53
CA LYS A 392 4.57 -8.81 12.10
C LYS A 392 5.14 -8.80 13.51
N TYR A 393 5.94 -7.80 13.81
CA TYR A 393 6.54 -7.59 15.11
C TYR A 393 6.77 -6.11 15.38
N HIS A 394 6.66 -5.71 16.63
CA HIS A 394 7.07 -4.41 17.14
C HIS A 394 7.54 -4.58 18.59
N GLY A 395 8.74 -4.12 18.90
CA GLY A 395 9.34 -4.23 20.24
C GLY A 395 10.85 -4.03 20.21
N THR A 396 11.57 -4.59 21.20
CA THR A 396 13.04 -4.54 21.25
C THR A 396 13.66 -5.63 20.38
N PRO A 397 14.89 -5.44 19.87
CA PRO A 397 15.63 -6.51 19.19
C PRO A 397 15.85 -7.76 20.05
N SER A 398 16.05 -7.58 21.36
CA SER A 398 16.25 -8.66 22.32
C SER A 398 15.01 -9.54 22.48
N ASP A 399 13.83 -8.92 22.61
CA ASP A 399 12.55 -9.66 22.67
C ASP A 399 12.26 -10.35 21.36
N MET A 400 12.58 -9.71 20.23
CA MET A 400 12.44 -10.32 18.92
C MET A 400 13.30 -11.58 18.79
N ALA A 401 14.55 -11.57 19.27
CA ALA A 401 15.44 -12.72 19.20
C ALA A 401 14.88 -13.94 19.94
N ASN A 402 14.10 -13.72 21.01
CA ASN A 402 13.50 -14.80 21.81
C ASN A 402 12.31 -15.50 21.13
N ILE A 403 11.74 -14.94 20.04
CA ILE A 403 10.56 -15.51 19.36
C ILE A 403 10.82 -16.93 18.85
N ALA A 404 12.05 -17.20 18.36
CA ALA A 404 12.42 -18.50 17.82
C ALA A 404 13.05 -19.47 18.86
N LYS A 405 12.98 -19.15 20.17
CA LYS A 405 13.65 -19.91 21.24
C LYS A 405 13.30 -21.41 21.24
N ASP A 406 12.06 -21.74 20.97
CA ASP A 406 11.61 -23.13 21.03
C ASP A 406 11.70 -23.90 19.71
N VAL A 407 12.01 -23.20 18.62
CA VAL A 407 12.00 -23.75 17.26
C VAL A 407 13.38 -23.76 16.59
N THR A 408 14.43 -23.29 17.26
CA THR A 408 15.80 -23.23 16.69
C THR A 408 16.60 -24.46 17.09
N TRP A 409 17.08 -25.17 16.06
CA TRP A 409 17.80 -26.42 16.22
C TRP A 409 19.13 -26.40 15.46
N THR A 410 20.10 -27.18 15.97
CA THR A 410 21.35 -27.51 15.24
C THR A 410 21.57 -29.02 15.27
N PHE A 411 22.11 -29.56 14.19
CA PHE A 411 22.52 -30.94 14.09
C PHE A 411 23.55 -31.12 12.96
N GLU A 412 24.21 -32.28 12.94
CA GLU A 412 25.13 -32.66 11.89
C GLU A 412 24.58 -33.81 11.07
N VAL A 413 24.78 -33.75 9.75
CA VAL A 413 24.30 -34.77 8.81
C VAL A 413 25.37 -35.04 7.77
N PRO A 414 25.58 -36.31 7.33
CA PRO A 414 26.46 -36.63 6.22
C PRO A 414 26.05 -35.89 4.94
N VAL A 415 27.03 -35.47 4.12
CA VAL A 415 26.78 -34.75 2.85
C VAL A 415 25.77 -35.49 1.96
N ARG A 416 25.85 -36.84 1.88
CA ARG A 416 24.95 -37.70 1.09
C ARG A 416 23.49 -37.66 1.54
N ASP A 417 23.24 -37.34 2.81
CA ASP A 417 21.90 -37.35 3.41
C ASP A 417 21.28 -35.97 3.52
N PHE A 418 22.06 -34.89 3.29
CA PHE A 418 21.58 -33.51 3.35
C PHE A 418 20.39 -33.22 2.42
N ALA A 419 20.39 -33.79 1.21
CA ALA A 419 19.30 -33.66 0.25
C ALA A 419 18.00 -34.39 0.66
N LYS A 420 18.07 -35.31 1.64
CA LYS A 420 16.94 -36.10 2.15
C LYS A 420 16.22 -35.43 3.33
N LEU A 421 16.75 -34.28 3.79
CA LEU A 421 16.15 -33.56 4.92
C LEU A 421 14.70 -33.16 4.65
N PRO A 422 13.82 -33.15 5.67
CA PRO A 422 12.42 -32.79 5.53
C PRO A 422 12.23 -31.39 4.94
N SER A 423 11.33 -31.27 3.96
CA SER A 423 11.05 -30.00 3.26
C SER A 423 10.24 -29.00 4.09
N ASP A 424 9.68 -29.40 5.22
CA ASP A 424 8.93 -28.56 6.16
C ASP A 424 9.83 -27.78 7.12
N MET A 425 11.08 -28.20 7.26
CA MET A 425 12.12 -27.53 8.02
C MET A 425 12.70 -26.33 7.24
N LEU A 426 12.84 -25.19 7.91
CA LEU A 426 13.49 -24.02 7.33
C LEU A 426 14.98 -24.01 7.68
N ILE A 427 15.85 -24.35 6.73
CA ILE A 427 17.29 -24.24 6.91
C ILE A 427 17.68 -22.76 6.88
N VAL A 428 18.26 -22.27 7.97
CA VAL A 428 18.76 -20.89 8.11
C VAL A 428 20.13 -20.77 7.45
N HIS A 429 21.07 -21.62 7.88
CA HIS A 429 22.36 -21.79 7.21
C HIS A 429 22.94 -23.19 7.44
N HIS A 430 23.91 -23.56 6.64
CA HIS A 430 24.65 -24.79 6.80
C HIS A 430 26.15 -24.58 6.50
N ILE A 431 26.98 -25.33 7.19
CA ILE A 431 28.45 -25.24 7.05
C ILE A 431 28.96 -26.67 6.80
N ARG A 432 29.66 -26.86 5.68
CA ARG A 432 30.31 -28.15 5.40
C ARG A 432 31.63 -28.25 6.18
N GLN A 433 31.79 -29.35 6.89
CA GLN A 433 32.99 -29.71 7.65
C GLN A 433 33.43 -31.12 7.21
N GLY A 434 34.28 -31.20 6.18
CA GLY A 434 34.67 -32.50 5.58
C GLY A 434 33.47 -33.22 4.96
N ASP A 435 33.17 -34.44 5.46
CA ASP A 435 32.06 -35.29 5.00
C ASP A 435 30.73 -35.03 5.75
N MET A 436 30.74 -34.12 6.72
CA MET A 436 29.57 -33.73 7.50
C MET A 436 29.13 -32.31 7.15
N ILE A 437 27.85 -32.07 7.30
CA ILE A 437 27.25 -30.70 7.21
C ILE A 437 26.62 -30.39 8.54
N LYS A 438 27.07 -29.32 9.18
CA LYS A 438 26.40 -28.73 10.34
C LYS A 438 25.28 -27.84 9.86
N VAL A 439 24.06 -28.17 10.28
CA VAL A 439 22.83 -27.49 9.88
C VAL A 439 22.27 -26.68 11.05
N ARG A 440 21.87 -25.43 10.79
CA ARG A 440 21.05 -24.62 11.67
C ARG A 440 19.68 -24.43 11.01
N CYS A 441 18.61 -24.78 11.71
CA CYS A 441 17.28 -24.76 11.15
C CYS A 441 16.20 -24.33 12.15
N LEU A 442 15.02 -24.02 11.62
CA LEU A 442 13.82 -23.70 12.37
C LEU A 442 12.75 -24.75 12.09
N SER A 443 12.27 -25.41 13.15
CA SER A 443 11.22 -26.42 13.07
C SER A 443 10.42 -26.47 14.37
N GLU A 444 9.11 -26.66 14.26
CA GLU A 444 8.21 -26.86 15.43
C GLU A 444 8.50 -28.17 16.14
N HIS A 445 8.95 -29.17 15.40
CA HIS A 445 9.29 -30.48 15.90
C HIS A 445 10.79 -30.73 15.81
N LYS A 446 11.32 -31.64 16.62
CA LYS A 446 12.71 -32.07 16.59
C LYS A 446 13.02 -32.66 15.20
N PRO A 447 13.92 -32.03 14.40
CA PRO A 447 14.11 -32.42 12.99
C PRO A 447 14.83 -33.74 12.79
N THR A 448 15.72 -34.11 13.73
CA THR A 448 16.45 -35.39 13.73
C THR A 448 16.70 -35.82 15.19
N GLU A 449 16.99 -37.10 15.42
CA GLU A 449 17.30 -37.58 16.77
C GLU A 449 18.51 -36.90 17.40
N THR A 450 19.49 -36.50 16.57
CA THR A 450 20.72 -35.84 16.96
C THR A 450 20.57 -34.33 17.10
N ALA A 451 19.40 -33.78 16.78
CA ALA A 451 19.20 -32.33 16.84
C ALA A 451 19.16 -31.81 18.29
N GLU A 452 19.88 -30.73 18.52
CA GLU A 452 19.96 -30.03 19.79
C GLU A 452 19.34 -28.64 19.68
N LYS A 453 18.61 -28.21 20.72
CA LYS A 453 18.13 -26.82 20.80
C LYS A 453 19.28 -25.87 21.08
N ILE A 454 19.31 -24.77 20.37
CA ILE A 454 20.29 -23.71 20.56
C ILE A 454 19.58 -22.36 20.76
N LEU A 455 20.32 -21.41 21.35
CA LEU A 455 19.84 -20.03 21.48
C LEU A 455 19.64 -19.41 20.09
N PRO A 456 18.48 -18.81 19.83
CA PRO A 456 18.22 -18.18 18.55
C PRO A 456 19.02 -16.89 18.39
N ALA A 457 19.44 -16.62 17.16
CA ALA A 457 19.89 -15.32 16.74
C ALA A 457 18.69 -14.48 16.25
N LEU A 458 18.88 -13.17 16.12
CA LEU A 458 17.83 -12.28 15.59
C LEU A 458 17.36 -12.72 14.18
N GLU A 459 18.27 -13.26 13.38
CA GLU A 459 17.98 -13.80 12.04
C GLU A 459 17.00 -14.98 12.06
N ASP A 460 17.17 -15.90 13.01
CA ASP A 460 16.27 -17.05 13.18
C ASP A 460 14.83 -16.58 13.41
N SER A 461 14.64 -15.64 14.33
CA SER A 461 13.34 -15.08 14.67
C SER A 461 12.75 -14.29 13.52
N TYR A 462 13.56 -13.55 12.77
CA TYR A 462 13.11 -12.84 11.58
C TYR A 462 12.59 -13.80 10.50
N LEU A 463 13.35 -14.85 10.20
CA LEU A 463 12.95 -15.86 9.22
C LEU A 463 11.69 -16.59 9.66
N TRP A 464 11.57 -16.88 10.97
CA TRP A 464 10.38 -17.49 11.54
C TRP A 464 9.14 -16.63 11.38
N LEU A 465 9.22 -15.33 11.68
CA LEU A 465 8.15 -14.36 11.47
C LEU A 465 7.71 -14.26 9.99
N LEU A 466 8.64 -14.42 9.05
CA LEU A 466 8.31 -14.41 7.63
C LEU A 466 7.65 -15.71 7.15
N ARG A 467 7.96 -16.87 7.79
CA ARG A 467 7.41 -18.19 7.46
C ARG A 467 5.91 -18.26 7.76
N SER A 468 5.45 -17.77 8.90
CA SER A 468 4.05 -17.83 9.33
C SER A 468 3.06 -17.25 8.29
N VAL A 469 3.54 -16.34 7.42
CA VAL A 469 2.73 -15.80 6.30
C VAL A 469 2.51 -16.81 5.17
N LYS A 470 3.41 -17.78 4.97
CA LYS A 470 3.24 -18.80 3.91
C LYS A 470 2.19 -19.86 4.29
N ILE A 471 2.04 -20.13 5.57
CA ILE A 471 1.08 -21.13 6.08
C ILE A 471 -0.35 -20.55 6.03
N GLU A 472 -0.58 -19.31 6.53
CA GLU A 472 -1.88 -18.65 6.45
C GLU A 472 -2.40 -18.49 5.00
N ASN A 473 -1.50 -18.26 4.03
CA ASN A 473 -1.91 -18.19 2.63
C ASN A 473 -2.21 -19.58 1.99
N LYS A 474 -1.66 -20.68 2.50
CA LYS A 474 -2.00 -22.02 2.02
C LYS A 474 -3.36 -22.46 2.55
N GLU A 475 -3.69 -22.17 3.80
CA GLU A 475 -5.00 -22.51 4.37
C GLU A 475 -6.15 -21.69 3.75
N GLN A 476 -5.92 -20.42 3.36
CA GLN A 476 -6.91 -19.63 2.64
C GLN A 476 -7.14 -20.05 1.18
N ILE A 477 -6.20 -20.81 0.57
CA ILE A 477 -6.36 -21.33 -0.79
C ILE A 477 -7.10 -22.69 -0.78
N ILE A 478 -7.06 -23.41 0.33
CA ILE A 478 -7.72 -24.72 0.48
C ILE A 478 -9.21 -24.54 0.90
N THR A 479 -9.59 -23.36 1.43
CA THR A 479 -10.94 -23.04 1.90
C THR A 479 -11.73 -22.14 0.94
N GLN A 480 -11.27 -21.89 -0.30
CA GLN A 480 -11.99 -21.24 -1.41
C GLN A 480 -12.09 -22.17 -2.62
#